data_1ea73e2d4a1b28e6f94c6b6343c9100f
#
_entry.id   1ea73e2d4a1b28e6f94c6b6343c9100f
#
_cell.length_a   1.000
_cell.length_b   1.000
_cell.length_c   1.000
_cell.angle_alpha   90.00
_cell.angle_beta   90.00
_cell.angle_gamma   90.00
#
_symmetry.space_group_name_H-M   'P 1'
#
loop_
_entity.id
_entity.type
_entity.pdbx_description
1 polymer ?
#
loop_
_entity_poly.entity_id
_entity_poly.type
_entity_poly.pdbx_seq_one_letter_code
_entity_poly.pdbx_strand_id
1 'polypeptide(L)'
;MKINITKLIPTFVITLSLAFGAGCSKTETPPPAKGAAHHEHKPPPGGAPVELGEEENHVEFVLDAANGKLSAYVMDGELEFFVRIAAPSFEVAAQVAGQEETLVFQPIANNATGETVGNTSLFEAQADWLKNTTNFDAVLKAITVRTKTYTNIAFNFPKGSDEGAKK
;
A
#
# COMPACT_ATOMS: atom_id res chain seq x y z
N MET A 1 49.42 43.05 -6.74
CA MET A 1 48.79 44.28 -6.26
C MET A 1 47.97 43.93 -5.04
N LYS A 2 48.48 44.27 -3.87
CA LYS A 2 47.90 43.94 -2.55
C LYS A 2 46.98 45.09 -2.15
N ILE A 3 45.76 44.79 -1.76
CA ILE A 3 44.89 45.77 -1.09
C ILE A 3 44.38 45.10 0.21
N ASN A 4 44.93 45.53 1.33
CA ASN A 4 44.45 45.32 2.66
C ASN A 4 43.34 46.35 2.91
N ILE A 5 42.21 45.93 3.41
CA ILE A 5 41.21 46.82 4.03
C ILE A 5 40.80 46.23 5.37
N THR A 6 41.42 46.82 6.39
CA THR A 6 41.04 46.73 7.80
C THR A 6 39.89 47.69 8.05
N LYS A 7 38.75 47.24 8.59
CA LYS A 7 37.77 48.12 9.23
C LYS A 7 37.07 47.41 10.37
N LEU A 8 37.48 47.79 11.54
CA LEU A 8 36.76 48.41 12.67
C LEU A 8 35.41 47.74 13.09
N ILE A 9 35.49 47.22 14.29
CA ILE A 9 34.39 46.76 15.16
C ILE A 9 33.84 47.99 15.91
N PRO A 10 32.53 48.15 16.07
CA PRO A 10 31.99 48.85 17.23
C PRO A 10 31.42 47.85 18.24
N THR A 11 32.00 47.92 19.44
CA THR A 11 31.53 47.33 20.66
C THR A 11 30.18 47.92 21.03
N PHE A 12 29.13 47.08 21.12
CA PHE A 12 27.85 47.48 21.68
C PHE A 12 27.63 46.71 23.00
N VAL A 13 27.83 47.42 24.07
CA VAL A 13 27.52 46.97 25.44
C VAL A 13 26.01 47.13 25.66
N ILE A 14 25.28 46.05 25.85
CA ILE A 14 23.91 46.09 26.33
C ILE A 14 23.80 45.31 27.63
N THR A 15 23.40 46.00 28.62
CA THR A 15 23.21 45.67 30.02
C THR A 15 22.20 44.55 30.23
N LEU A 16 22.60 43.63 31.06
CA LEU A 16 21.91 42.49 31.63
C LEU A 16 20.78 42.94 32.61
N SER A 17 19.55 42.58 32.32
CA SER A 17 18.47 42.62 33.31
C SER A 17 18.01 41.19 33.60
N LEU A 18 18.41 40.65 34.75
CA LEU A 18 17.89 39.42 35.32
C LEU A 18 16.44 39.63 35.80
N ALA A 19 15.49 38.94 35.20
CA ALA A 19 14.18 38.69 35.81
C ALA A 19 14.04 37.20 36.03
N PHE A 20 14.17 36.76 37.28
CA PHE A 20 13.81 35.41 37.72
C PHE A 20 12.30 35.27 37.73
N GLY A 21 11.75 34.59 36.74
CA GLY A 21 10.38 34.10 36.74
C GLY A 21 10.38 32.60 36.97
N ALA A 22 10.09 32.17 38.20
CA ALA A 22 9.84 30.74 38.48
C ALA A 22 8.49 30.34 37.85
N GLY A 23 8.55 29.80 36.61
CA GLY A 23 7.42 29.17 35.94
C GLY A 23 7.52 27.65 36.12
N CYS A 24 6.64 27.09 36.97
CA CYS A 24 6.41 25.63 36.99
C CYS A 24 5.89 25.19 35.64
N SER A 25 6.76 24.61 34.82
CA SER A 25 6.35 23.88 33.62
C SER A 25 5.67 22.60 34.06
N LYS A 26 4.34 22.53 34.04
CA LYS A 26 3.62 21.26 33.95
C LYS A 26 4.05 20.62 32.63
N THR A 27 4.78 19.52 32.71
CA THR A 27 5.02 18.63 31.59
C THR A 27 3.67 17.98 31.26
N GLU A 28 2.95 18.57 30.32
CA GLU A 28 1.80 17.90 29.71
C GLU A 28 2.36 16.77 28.85
N THR A 29 2.14 15.55 29.28
CA THR A 29 2.32 14.35 28.46
C THR A 29 1.43 14.51 27.24
N PRO A 30 1.97 14.45 25.99
CA PRO A 30 1.13 14.51 24.80
C PRO A 30 0.10 13.37 24.88
N PRO A 31 -1.18 13.62 24.53
CA PRO A 31 -2.18 12.59 24.49
C PRO A 31 -1.71 11.48 23.52
N PRO A 32 -2.01 10.18 23.82
CA PRO A 32 -1.67 9.11 22.92
C PRO A 32 -2.25 9.43 21.55
N ALA A 33 -1.40 9.32 20.51
CA ALA A 33 -1.83 9.49 19.13
C ALA A 33 -3.03 8.56 18.92
N LYS A 34 -4.20 9.14 18.64
CA LYS A 34 -5.35 8.36 18.18
C LYS A 34 -4.85 7.58 16.96
N GLY A 35 -4.93 6.26 17.02
CA GLY A 35 -4.67 5.41 15.88
C GLY A 35 -5.38 6.01 14.66
N ALA A 36 -4.69 6.04 13.52
CA ALA A 36 -5.26 6.51 12.27
C ALA A 36 -6.63 5.85 12.13
N ALA A 37 -7.66 6.65 11.91
CA ALA A 37 -8.99 6.12 11.65
C ALA A 37 -8.87 5.35 10.34
N HIS A 38 -9.08 4.02 10.40
CA HIS A 38 -9.21 3.21 9.20
C HIS A 38 -10.39 3.78 8.40
N HIS A 39 -10.09 4.30 7.23
CA HIS A 39 -11.11 4.73 6.30
C HIS A 39 -11.65 3.48 5.59
N GLU A 40 -12.96 3.31 5.62
CA GLU A 40 -13.61 2.24 4.86
C GLU A 40 -13.54 2.64 3.37
N HIS A 41 -12.51 2.14 2.67
CA HIS A 41 -12.35 2.33 1.24
C HIS A 41 -13.32 1.39 0.51
N LYS A 42 -14.21 1.97 -0.29
CA LYS A 42 -15.12 1.19 -1.12
C LYS A 42 -14.47 1.06 -2.50
N PRO A 43 -13.91 -0.11 -2.84
CA PRO A 43 -13.23 -0.30 -4.12
C PRO A 43 -14.18 -0.08 -5.30
N PRO A 44 -13.64 0.29 -6.47
CA PRO A 44 -14.39 0.25 -7.72
C PRO A 44 -14.93 -1.19 -7.94
N PRO A 45 -15.99 -1.40 -8.66
CA PRO A 45 -17.13 -2.28 -8.45
C PRO A 45 -16.82 -3.69 -7.94
N GLY A 46 -16.87 -3.87 -6.62
CA GLY A 46 -17.19 -5.19 -6.03
C GLY A 46 -16.06 -6.20 -5.95
N GLY A 47 -14.81 -5.78 -5.93
CA GLY A 47 -13.65 -6.65 -5.70
C GLY A 47 -13.33 -6.91 -4.23
N ALA A 48 -12.33 -7.78 -3.99
CA ALA A 48 -11.75 -8.05 -2.70
C ALA A 48 -10.46 -7.23 -2.56
N PRO A 49 -10.42 -6.15 -1.76
CA PRO A 49 -9.24 -5.36 -1.56
C PRO A 49 -8.27 -6.06 -0.61
N VAL A 50 -7.03 -6.21 -1.03
CA VAL A 50 -5.94 -6.79 -0.26
C VAL A 50 -4.87 -5.73 -0.02
N GLU A 51 -4.73 -5.34 1.24
CA GLU A 51 -3.79 -4.31 1.67
C GLU A 51 -2.34 -4.78 1.55
N LEU A 52 -1.48 -3.91 1.05
CA LEU A 52 -0.04 -4.10 0.96
C LEU A 52 0.67 -3.10 1.87
N GLY A 53 1.28 -3.62 2.93
CA GLY A 53 1.95 -2.81 3.95
C GLY A 53 0.96 -2.20 4.93
N GLU A 54 1.17 -0.96 5.31
CA GLU A 54 0.27 -0.18 6.15
C GLU A 54 -0.48 0.81 5.26
N GLU A 55 -1.47 0.31 4.49
CA GLU A 55 -2.27 1.09 3.53
C GLU A 55 -1.43 1.82 2.44
N GLU A 56 -0.23 1.32 2.13
CA GLU A 56 0.62 1.98 1.13
C GLU A 56 0.16 1.73 -0.31
N ASN A 57 -0.33 0.53 -0.58
CA ASN A 57 -0.91 0.09 -1.84
C ASN A 57 -1.92 -1.03 -1.58
N HIS A 58 -2.73 -1.34 -2.60
CA HIS A 58 -3.67 -2.45 -2.57
C HIS A 58 -3.56 -3.30 -3.83
N VAL A 59 -4.01 -4.55 -3.72
CA VAL A 59 -4.39 -5.37 -4.87
C VAL A 59 -5.88 -5.69 -4.73
N GLU A 60 -6.68 -5.25 -5.68
CA GLU A 60 -8.10 -5.57 -5.72
C GLU A 60 -8.33 -6.78 -6.63
N PHE A 61 -8.92 -7.85 -6.08
CA PHE A 61 -9.24 -9.06 -6.83
C PHE A 61 -10.71 -9.06 -7.26
N VAL A 62 -10.96 -9.24 -8.56
CA VAL A 62 -12.31 -9.27 -9.15
C VAL A 62 -12.53 -10.58 -9.90
N LEU A 63 -13.55 -11.36 -9.49
CA LEU A 63 -13.84 -12.65 -10.06
C LEU A 63 -14.87 -12.53 -11.22
N ASP A 64 -14.49 -13.07 -12.36
CA ASP A 64 -15.39 -13.44 -13.46
C ASP A 64 -15.63 -14.96 -13.42
N ALA A 65 -16.59 -15.38 -12.62
CA ALA A 65 -16.91 -16.80 -12.45
C ALA A 65 -17.39 -17.46 -13.75
N ALA A 66 -18.03 -16.73 -14.65
CA ALA A 66 -18.50 -17.30 -15.92
C ALA A 66 -17.33 -17.84 -16.78
N ASN A 67 -16.21 -17.12 -16.74
CA ASN A 67 -15.01 -17.47 -17.49
C ASN A 67 -13.93 -18.17 -16.63
N GLY A 68 -14.14 -18.33 -15.31
CA GLY A 68 -13.14 -18.90 -14.39
C GLY A 68 -11.89 -18.03 -14.29
N LYS A 69 -12.06 -16.72 -14.33
CA LYS A 69 -10.98 -15.73 -14.37
C LYS A 69 -10.99 -14.85 -13.12
N LEU A 70 -9.82 -14.65 -12.55
CA LEU A 70 -9.60 -13.70 -11.45
C LEU A 70 -8.67 -12.59 -11.94
N SER A 71 -9.19 -11.36 -11.96
CA SER A 71 -8.41 -10.17 -12.30
C SER A 71 -7.86 -9.54 -11.02
N ALA A 72 -6.64 -9.02 -11.07
CA ALA A 72 -5.97 -8.32 -9.97
C ALA A 72 -5.57 -6.92 -10.44
N TYR A 73 -6.08 -5.91 -9.79
CA TYR A 73 -5.77 -4.51 -10.06
C TYR A 73 -4.84 -3.97 -8.97
N VAL A 74 -3.66 -3.51 -9.36
CA VAL A 74 -2.76 -2.84 -8.42
C VAL A 74 -3.17 -1.39 -8.29
N MET A 75 -3.41 -0.95 -7.05
CA MET A 75 -3.94 0.37 -6.73
C MET A 75 -3.08 1.07 -5.66
N ASP A 76 -3.26 2.37 -5.53
CA ASP A 76 -2.67 3.15 -4.45
C ASP A 76 -3.34 2.85 -3.09
N GLY A 77 -2.85 3.50 -2.03
CA GLY A 77 -3.34 3.29 -0.67
C GLY A 77 -4.80 3.69 -0.46
N GLU A 78 -5.29 4.64 -1.25
CA GLU A 78 -6.66 5.16 -1.14
C GLU A 78 -7.67 4.42 -2.05
N LEU A 79 -7.21 3.43 -2.84
CA LEU A 79 -8.00 2.72 -3.85
C LEU A 79 -8.60 3.66 -4.93
N GLU A 80 -7.95 4.79 -5.18
CA GLU A 80 -8.42 5.78 -6.14
C GLU A 80 -7.73 5.67 -7.50
N PHE A 81 -6.44 5.31 -7.52
CA PHE A 81 -5.64 5.30 -8.73
C PHE A 81 -4.95 3.96 -8.99
N PHE A 82 -4.98 3.54 -10.24
CA PHE A 82 -4.24 2.38 -10.69
C PHE A 82 -2.73 2.64 -10.68
N VAL A 83 -1.96 1.71 -10.12
CA VAL A 83 -0.50 1.77 -10.03
C VAL A 83 0.10 0.76 -10.99
N ARG A 84 0.78 1.25 -12.04
CA ARG A 84 1.47 0.37 -12.99
C ARG A 84 2.76 -0.15 -12.42
N ILE A 85 2.97 -1.46 -12.60
CA ILE A 85 4.18 -2.14 -12.17
C ILE A 85 4.81 -2.93 -13.31
N ALA A 86 6.09 -3.26 -13.16
CA ALA A 86 6.86 -4.00 -14.17
C ALA A 86 6.98 -5.51 -13.85
N ALA A 87 6.17 -6.03 -12.93
CA ALA A 87 6.22 -7.44 -12.55
C ALA A 87 5.92 -8.33 -13.77
N PRO A 88 6.74 -9.36 -14.06
CA PRO A 88 6.47 -10.30 -15.15
C PRO A 88 5.30 -11.24 -14.81
N SER A 89 5.07 -11.52 -13.54
CA SER A 89 3.98 -12.29 -12.97
C SER A 89 4.05 -12.21 -11.45
N PHE A 90 3.00 -12.65 -10.78
CA PHE A 90 3.01 -12.98 -9.35
C PHE A 90 2.09 -14.17 -9.06
N GLU A 91 2.22 -14.76 -7.87
CA GLU A 91 1.50 -15.98 -7.49
C GLU A 91 0.62 -15.76 -6.27
N VAL A 92 -0.55 -16.41 -6.32
CA VAL A 92 -1.47 -16.52 -5.18
C VAL A 92 -1.74 -18.00 -4.94
N ALA A 93 -1.48 -18.46 -3.71
CA ALA A 93 -1.86 -19.80 -3.28
C ALA A 93 -3.23 -19.74 -2.61
N ALA A 94 -4.21 -20.42 -3.18
CA ALA A 94 -5.59 -20.50 -2.71
C ALA A 94 -5.87 -21.84 -2.05
N GLN A 95 -6.64 -21.86 -0.96
CA GLN A 95 -7.11 -23.09 -0.30
C GLN A 95 -8.49 -23.44 -0.84
N VAL A 96 -8.58 -24.50 -1.64
CA VAL A 96 -9.79 -24.93 -2.33
C VAL A 96 -10.09 -26.37 -1.97
N ALA A 97 -11.22 -26.63 -1.34
CA ALA A 97 -11.64 -27.97 -0.92
C ALA A 97 -10.58 -28.76 -0.12
N GLY A 98 -9.77 -28.05 0.67
CA GLY A 98 -8.70 -28.65 1.49
C GLY A 98 -7.39 -28.91 0.74
N GLN A 99 -7.24 -28.41 -0.48
CA GLN A 99 -6.01 -28.49 -1.27
C GLN A 99 -5.51 -27.08 -1.62
N GLU A 100 -4.19 -26.94 -1.73
CA GLU A 100 -3.57 -25.69 -2.19
C GLU A 100 -3.55 -25.66 -3.72
N GLU A 101 -4.19 -24.66 -4.30
CA GLU A 101 -4.20 -24.37 -5.73
C GLU A 101 -3.40 -23.10 -6.00
N THR A 102 -2.50 -23.11 -6.97
CA THR A 102 -1.70 -21.93 -7.31
C THR A 102 -2.29 -21.20 -8.52
N LEU A 103 -2.59 -19.92 -8.34
CA LEU A 103 -2.94 -19.00 -9.41
C LEU A 103 -1.71 -18.17 -9.80
N VAL A 104 -1.31 -18.25 -11.06
CA VAL A 104 -0.23 -17.44 -11.62
C VAL A 104 -0.85 -16.27 -12.39
N PHE A 105 -0.69 -15.08 -11.87
CA PHE A 105 -1.20 -13.85 -12.46
C PHE A 105 -0.23 -13.32 -13.52
N GLN A 106 -0.72 -13.17 -14.75
CA GLN A 106 0.03 -12.66 -15.89
C GLN A 106 -0.35 -11.19 -16.17
N PRO A 107 0.61 -10.34 -16.58
CA PRO A 107 0.34 -8.95 -16.90
C PRO A 107 -0.52 -8.83 -18.17
N ILE A 108 -1.51 -7.96 -18.13
CA ILE A 108 -2.41 -7.70 -19.25
C ILE A 108 -2.13 -6.31 -19.83
N ALA A 109 -1.91 -6.24 -21.14
CA ALA A 109 -1.83 -4.98 -21.86
C ALA A 109 -3.21 -4.39 -22.11
N ASN A 110 -3.34 -3.07 -22.03
CA ASN A 110 -4.56 -2.35 -22.31
C ASN A 110 -4.25 -1.13 -23.20
N ASN A 111 -4.55 -1.24 -24.48
CA ASN A 111 -4.28 -0.16 -25.46
C ASN A 111 -5.09 1.12 -25.18
N ALA A 112 -6.27 1.01 -24.56
CA ALA A 112 -7.10 2.17 -24.25
C ALA A 112 -6.47 3.06 -23.17
N THR A 113 -5.72 2.47 -22.26
CA THR A 113 -4.99 3.17 -21.18
C THR A 113 -3.50 3.32 -21.49
N GLY A 114 -3.00 2.74 -22.60
CA GLY A 114 -1.58 2.73 -22.95
C GLY A 114 -0.74 1.83 -22.04
N GLU A 115 -1.34 0.81 -21.43
CA GLU A 115 -0.64 -0.18 -20.63
C GLU A 115 -0.07 -1.29 -21.51
N THR A 116 1.12 -1.76 -21.14
CA THR A 116 1.85 -2.82 -21.85
C THR A 116 2.34 -3.88 -20.87
N VAL A 117 2.69 -5.07 -21.37
CA VAL A 117 3.42 -6.06 -20.57
C VAL A 117 4.73 -5.43 -20.06
N GLY A 118 4.92 -5.45 -18.73
CA GLY A 118 6.03 -4.76 -18.05
C GLY A 118 5.74 -3.32 -17.64
N ASN A 119 4.54 -2.80 -17.92
CA ASN A 119 4.06 -1.50 -17.44
C ASN A 119 2.51 -1.49 -17.38
N THR A 120 1.95 -2.27 -16.48
CA THR A 120 0.50 -2.45 -16.32
C THR A 120 0.10 -2.50 -14.85
N SER A 121 -1.13 -2.10 -14.58
CA SER A 121 -1.79 -2.25 -13.28
C SER A 121 -2.70 -3.49 -13.23
N LEU A 122 -2.97 -4.13 -14.38
CA LEU A 122 -3.87 -5.26 -14.49
C LEU A 122 -3.12 -6.58 -14.72
N PHE A 123 -3.44 -7.56 -13.90
CA PHE A 123 -2.96 -8.93 -14.01
C PHE A 123 -4.16 -9.88 -13.98
N GLU A 124 -4.06 -11.01 -14.67
CA GLU A 124 -5.12 -12.01 -14.71
C GLU A 124 -4.59 -13.42 -14.51
N ALA A 125 -5.33 -14.23 -13.78
CA ALA A 125 -5.15 -15.67 -13.67
C ALA A 125 -6.45 -16.39 -14.07
N GLN A 126 -6.34 -17.61 -14.57
CA GLN A 126 -7.48 -18.41 -14.98
C GLN A 126 -7.37 -19.83 -14.42
N ALA A 127 -8.46 -20.34 -13.85
CA ALA A 127 -8.57 -21.71 -13.38
C ALA A 127 -10.03 -22.19 -13.44
N ASP A 128 -10.23 -23.46 -13.77
CA ASP A 128 -11.59 -23.98 -13.90
C ASP A 128 -12.38 -24.01 -12.58
N TRP A 129 -11.69 -24.19 -11.46
CA TRP A 129 -12.33 -24.20 -10.14
C TRP A 129 -12.93 -22.85 -9.76
N LEU A 130 -12.43 -21.72 -10.30
CA LEU A 130 -12.99 -20.38 -10.09
C LEU A 130 -14.41 -20.23 -10.61
N LYS A 131 -14.85 -21.10 -11.53
CA LYS A 131 -16.26 -21.12 -12.03
C LYS A 131 -17.27 -21.52 -10.95
N ASN A 132 -16.82 -22.30 -9.96
CA ASN A 132 -17.68 -22.90 -8.95
C ASN A 132 -17.33 -22.51 -7.52
N THR A 133 -16.21 -21.78 -7.32
CA THR A 133 -15.71 -21.39 -6.00
C THR A 133 -15.60 -19.88 -5.91
N THR A 134 -16.46 -19.29 -5.10
CA THR A 134 -16.55 -17.82 -4.94
C THR A 134 -16.10 -17.35 -3.54
N ASN A 135 -15.63 -18.29 -2.71
CA ASN A 135 -15.11 -18.00 -1.38
C ASN A 135 -13.95 -18.95 -1.08
N PHE A 136 -12.77 -18.42 -0.81
CA PHE A 136 -11.57 -19.17 -0.49
C PHE A 136 -10.57 -18.30 0.28
N ASP A 137 -9.79 -18.93 1.14
CA ASP A 137 -8.64 -18.29 1.78
C ASP A 137 -7.43 -18.39 0.88
N ALA A 138 -6.61 -17.36 0.85
CA ALA A 138 -5.47 -17.30 -0.04
C ALA A 138 -4.28 -16.54 0.55
N VAL A 139 -3.12 -16.73 -0.06
CA VAL A 139 -1.88 -16.01 0.26
C VAL A 139 -1.26 -15.49 -1.03
N LEU A 140 -1.15 -14.18 -1.16
CA LEU A 140 -0.32 -13.56 -2.18
C LEU A 140 1.14 -13.76 -1.76
N LYS A 141 1.88 -14.55 -2.57
CA LYS A 141 3.25 -14.98 -2.21
C LYS A 141 4.24 -13.84 -2.20
N ALA A 142 4.30 -13.08 -3.29
CA ALA A 142 5.13 -11.89 -3.41
C ALA A 142 4.65 -10.97 -4.53
N ILE A 143 4.70 -9.66 -4.31
CA ILE A 143 4.50 -8.66 -5.33
C ILE A 143 5.41 -7.46 -5.06
N THR A 144 6.00 -6.89 -6.11
CA THR A 144 6.82 -5.68 -6.00
C THR A 144 6.06 -4.51 -6.63
N VAL A 145 5.75 -3.51 -5.80
CA VAL A 145 5.13 -2.26 -6.24
C VAL A 145 6.15 -1.16 -6.11
N ARG A 146 6.50 -0.53 -7.22
CA ARG A 146 7.60 0.45 -7.31
C ARG A 146 8.93 -0.17 -6.86
N THR A 147 9.40 0.15 -5.65
CA THR A 147 10.68 -0.35 -5.09
C THR A 147 10.48 -1.25 -3.87
N LYS A 148 9.25 -1.45 -3.42
CA LYS A 148 8.95 -2.22 -2.22
C LYS A 148 8.35 -3.57 -2.58
N THR A 149 8.86 -4.64 -1.97
CA THR A 149 8.34 -6.00 -2.13
C THR A 149 7.53 -6.37 -0.90
N TYR A 150 6.31 -6.83 -1.14
CA TYR A 150 5.40 -7.35 -0.13
C TYR A 150 5.32 -8.87 -0.29
N THR A 151 5.33 -9.61 0.82
CA THR A 151 5.37 -11.07 0.79
C THR A 151 4.41 -11.70 1.79
N ASN A 152 3.87 -12.87 1.44
CA ASN A 152 3.02 -13.68 2.33
C ASN A 152 1.81 -12.93 2.90
N ILE A 153 1.11 -12.20 2.04
CA ILE A 153 -0.08 -11.46 2.43
C ILE A 153 -1.28 -12.41 2.40
N ALA A 154 -1.80 -12.74 3.58
CA ALA A 154 -2.99 -13.57 3.72
C ALA A 154 -4.26 -12.75 3.49
N PHE A 155 -5.24 -13.32 2.81
CA PHE A 155 -6.54 -12.71 2.60
C PHE A 155 -7.62 -13.77 2.36
N ASN A 156 -8.88 -13.35 2.42
CA ASN A 156 -10.04 -14.17 2.03
C ASN A 156 -10.70 -13.55 0.80
N PHE A 157 -11.00 -14.32 -0.20
CA PHE A 157 -11.88 -13.88 -1.28
C PHE A 157 -13.32 -14.30 -0.93
N PRO A 158 -14.35 -13.42 -0.95
CA PRO A 158 -14.34 -12.04 -1.48
C PRO A 158 -14.14 -10.92 -0.44
N LYS A 159 -13.71 -11.21 0.79
CA LYS A 159 -13.67 -10.21 1.87
C LYS A 159 -12.45 -9.26 1.81
N GLY A 160 -11.36 -9.69 1.17
CA GLY A 160 -10.08 -8.97 1.19
C GLY A 160 -9.17 -9.37 2.34
N SER A 161 -8.20 -8.52 2.69
CA SER A 161 -7.39 -8.72 3.89
C SER A 161 -8.23 -8.43 5.13
N ASP A 162 -8.27 -9.39 6.08
CA ASP A 162 -8.94 -9.21 7.36
C ASP A 162 -8.20 -8.13 8.17
N GLU A 163 -8.81 -6.97 8.36
CA GLU A 163 -8.36 -5.97 9.32
C GLU A 163 -8.46 -6.46 10.78
N GLY A 164 -8.99 -7.66 10.99
CA GLY A 164 -9.25 -8.27 12.29
C GLY A 164 -8.14 -9.13 12.88
N ALA A 165 -7.07 -9.45 12.16
CA ALA A 165 -6.06 -10.42 12.62
C ALA A 165 -4.90 -9.80 13.41
N LYS A 166 -4.92 -8.52 13.72
CA LYS A 166 -3.98 -7.91 14.69
C LYS A 166 -4.55 -8.03 16.11
N LYS A 167 -4.35 -9.20 16.72
CA LYS A 167 -4.41 -9.36 18.17
C LYS A 167 -3.02 -9.38 18.74
#